data_b97000a09f8bd1f2ce39fcd5589895a3
#
_entry.id   b97000a09f8bd1f2ce39fcd5589895a3
#
_cell.length_a   1.000
_cell.length_b   1.000
_cell.length_c   1.000
_cell.angle_alpha   90.00
_cell.angle_beta   90.00
_cell.angle_gamma   90.00
#
_symmetry.space_group_name_H-M   'P 1'
#
loop_
_entity.id
_entity.type
_entity.pdbx_description
1 polymer ?
#
loop_
_entity_poly.entity_id
_entity_poly.type
_entity_poly.pdbx_seq_one_letter_code
_entity_poly.pdbx_strand_id
1 'polypeptide(L)'
;MVVKRSDGSYVFHFVNVVDDLEMEITHVIRGEDHLMNTPKHLQLIEAFGGKAPQYAHIPLILNQDGSKMSKRDAGAAVGDYPRQGFLPDAVVNFIALVGWNSKTDDEIFTPQELIQRFSLEGVNRAPARFDIEKCAWVNLQHIAKMDTASFAAAAKPFVEQAGLPIPENFEAIAASVKEKVRLLQEVPAAVDFLVKDEFAYDDEAVTKVKGNAQAVPLLAMLAATFSVLSEWSADAAKNALAEVAKEAGAKTGQLMFPLRVALSGRPHGPDLADILNLLGRERCVARLNRFTEILTS
;
A
#
# COMPACT_ATOMS: atom_id res chain seq x y z
N MET A 1 15.07 -31.97 -35.54
CA MET A 1 14.40 -30.74 -35.11
C MET A 1 14.38 -29.76 -36.27
N VAL A 2 13.27 -29.03 -36.51
CA VAL A 2 13.20 -27.96 -37.51
C VAL A 2 13.89 -26.73 -36.94
N VAL A 3 14.85 -26.13 -37.68
CA VAL A 3 15.58 -24.91 -37.28
C VAL A 3 15.18 -23.70 -38.11
N LYS A 4 14.69 -23.93 -39.34
CA LYS A 4 14.23 -22.89 -40.27
C LYS A 4 12.88 -23.30 -40.85
N ARG A 5 11.93 -22.37 -40.94
CA ARG A 5 10.61 -22.60 -41.53
C ARG A 5 10.66 -22.46 -43.05
N SER A 6 9.59 -22.88 -43.72
CA SER A 6 9.45 -22.77 -45.17
C SER A 6 9.40 -21.34 -45.67
N ASP A 7 9.00 -20.38 -44.84
CA ASP A 7 9.00 -18.94 -45.13
C ASP A 7 10.37 -18.29 -44.97
N GLY A 8 11.40 -19.06 -44.60
CA GLY A 8 12.76 -18.59 -44.39
C GLY A 8 13.05 -18.08 -42.97
N SER A 9 12.07 -17.96 -42.10
CA SER A 9 12.26 -17.55 -40.69
C SER A 9 12.89 -18.67 -39.86
N TYR A 10 13.71 -18.29 -38.86
CA TYR A 10 14.27 -19.24 -37.90
C TYR A 10 13.33 -19.48 -36.75
N VAL A 11 13.38 -20.68 -36.17
CA VAL A 11 12.58 -21.03 -35.00
C VAL A 11 13.26 -20.54 -33.72
N PHE A 12 12.46 -20.27 -32.69
CA PHE A 12 12.90 -19.80 -31.37
C PHE A 12 14.13 -20.54 -30.84
N HIS A 13 14.11 -21.90 -30.88
CA HIS A 13 15.23 -22.70 -30.33
C HIS A 13 16.56 -22.44 -31.00
N PHE A 14 16.57 -22.18 -32.31
CA PHE A 14 17.78 -21.89 -33.05
C PHE A 14 18.31 -20.49 -32.73
N VAL A 15 17.45 -19.48 -32.81
CA VAL A 15 17.81 -18.08 -32.50
C VAL A 15 18.33 -17.97 -31.08
N ASN A 16 17.60 -18.49 -30.11
CA ASN A 16 17.99 -18.42 -28.71
C ASN A 16 19.38 -19.04 -28.44
N VAL A 17 19.70 -20.18 -29.06
CA VAL A 17 21.02 -20.81 -28.89
C VAL A 17 22.13 -19.99 -29.55
N VAL A 18 21.89 -19.42 -30.73
CA VAL A 18 22.88 -18.56 -31.40
C VAL A 18 23.17 -17.33 -30.54
N ASP A 19 22.10 -16.66 -30.07
CA ASP A 19 22.23 -15.47 -29.22
C ASP A 19 22.95 -15.80 -27.91
N ASP A 20 22.59 -16.90 -27.24
CA ASP A 20 23.25 -17.34 -26.00
C ASP A 20 24.75 -17.61 -26.20
N LEU A 21 25.13 -18.18 -27.34
CA LEU A 21 26.54 -18.43 -27.67
C LEU A 21 27.30 -17.15 -28.01
N GLU A 22 26.73 -16.27 -28.86
CA GLU A 22 27.36 -15.01 -29.27
C GLU A 22 27.49 -14.03 -28.12
N MET A 23 26.52 -14.02 -27.19
CA MET A 23 26.52 -13.19 -25.97
C MET A 23 27.30 -13.82 -24.80
N GLU A 24 27.88 -14.98 -25.00
CA GLU A 24 28.64 -15.71 -23.97
C GLU A 24 27.87 -15.93 -22.68
N ILE A 25 26.56 -16.28 -22.78
CA ILE A 25 25.69 -16.52 -21.62
C ILE A 25 26.23 -17.70 -20.79
N THR A 26 26.49 -17.46 -19.52
CA THR A 26 27.05 -18.46 -18.59
C THR A 26 25.95 -19.23 -17.82
N HIS A 27 24.81 -18.59 -17.57
CA HIS A 27 23.71 -19.18 -16.80
C HIS A 27 22.38 -18.83 -17.45
N VAL A 28 21.52 -19.84 -17.64
CA VAL A 28 20.13 -19.69 -18.11
C VAL A 28 19.20 -20.07 -16.97
N ILE A 29 18.55 -19.08 -16.38
CA ILE A 29 17.56 -19.25 -15.31
C ILE A 29 16.19 -18.89 -15.87
N ARG A 30 15.27 -19.86 -15.95
CA ARG A 30 13.98 -19.68 -16.63
C ARG A 30 12.88 -20.56 -16.04
N GLY A 31 11.63 -20.34 -16.46
CA GLY A 31 10.50 -21.15 -16.00
C GLY A 31 10.63 -22.63 -16.40
N GLU A 32 10.10 -23.53 -15.58
CA GLU A 32 10.11 -24.98 -15.79
C GLU A 32 9.33 -25.43 -17.04
N ASP A 33 8.44 -24.59 -17.59
CA ASP A 33 7.76 -24.82 -18.87
C ASP A 33 8.75 -24.91 -20.05
N HIS A 34 9.98 -24.44 -19.89
CA HIS A 34 11.08 -24.62 -20.84
C HIS A 34 11.99 -25.82 -20.55
N LEU A 35 11.72 -26.64 -19.55
CA LEU A 35 12.56 -27.78 -19.19
C LEU A 35 12.74 -28.75 -20.38
N MET A 36 11.65 -29.06 -21.09
CA MET A 36 11.67 -29.95 -22.27
C MET A 36 12.38 -29.33 -23.50
N ASN A 37 12.73 -28.05 -23.45
CA ASN A 37 13.49 -27.39 -24.50
C ASN A 37 15.01 -27.52 -24.29
N THR A 38 15.47 -27.74 -23.07
CA THR A 38 16.89 -27.81 -22.71
C THR A 38 17.65 -28.89 -23.49
N PRO A 39 17.16 -30.14 -23.66
CA PRO A 39 17.87 -31.13 -24.47
C PRO A 39 18.06 -30.70 -25.93
N LYS A 40 17.08 -29.97 -26.52
CA LYS A 40 17.16 -29.43 -27.87
C LYS A 40 18.22 -28.34 -27.99
N HIS A 41 18.32 -27.47 -26.98
CA HIS A 41 19.31 -26.40 -26.93
C HIS A 41 20.72 -27.00 -26.79
N LEU A 42 20.89 -28.00 -25.91
CA LEU A 42 22.18 -28.67 -25.72
C LEU A 42 22.67 -29.34 -27.02
N GLN A 43 21.78 -30.02 -27.77
CA GLN A 43 22.12 -30.59 -29.08
C GLN A 43 22.56 -29.53 -30.12
N LEU A 44 21.92 -28.37 -30.12
CA LEU A 44 22.29 -27.26 -31.01
C LEU A 44 23.64 -26.67 -30.60
N ILE A 45 23.87 -26.43 -29.32
CA ILE A 45 25.13 -25.92 -28.80
C ILE A 45 26.29 -26.84 -29.17
N GLU A 46 26.10 -28.16 -28.99
CA GLU A 46 27.08 -29.18 -29.39
C GLU A 46 27.36 -29.15 -30.89
N ALA A 47 26.28 -29.02 -31.73
CA ALA A 47 26.44 -28.95 -33.17
C ALA A 47 27.20 -27.69 -33.63
N PHE A 48 27.12 -26.58 -32.88
CA PHE A 48 27.93 -25.37 -33.10
C PHE A 48 29.35 -25.47 -32.52
N GLY A 49 29.68 -26.52 -31.79
CA GLY A 49 30.96 -26.64 -31.09
C GLY A 49 31.10 -25.68 -29.90
N GLY A 50 30.00 -25.16 -29.40
CA GLY A 50 29.93 -24.20 -28.30
C GLY A 50 29.99 -24.87 -26.93
N LYS A 51 30.17 -24.03 -25.89
CA LYS A 51 30.13 -24.47 -24.47
C LYS A 51 28.71 -24.20 -23.93
N ALA A 52 28.07 -25.24 -23.37
CA ALA A 52 26.75 -25.10 -22.77
C ALA A 52 26.79 -24.24 -21.50
N PRO A 53 25.81 -23.33 -21.33
CA PRO A 53 25.62 -22.62 -20.08
C PRO A 53 25.11 -23.56 -18.97
N GLN A 54 25.15 -23.11 -17.73
CA GLN A 54 24.45 -23.78 -16.64
C GLN A 54 22.95 -23.47 -16.74
N TYR A 55 22.10 -24.51 -16.64
CA TYR A 55 20.64 -24.34 -16.68
C TYR A 55 20.03 -24.47 -15.30
N ALA A 56 19.15 -23.54 -14.94
CA ALA A 56 18.27 -23.62 -13.79
C ALA A 56 16.82 -23.40 -14.23
N HIS A 57 15.91 -24.24 -13.74
CA HIS A 57 14.49 -24.13 -14.02
C HIS A 57 13.74 -23.83 -12.71
N ILE A 58 13.07 -22.68 -12.67
CA ILE A 58 12.30 -22.23 -11.51
C ILE A 58 10.83 -22.65 -11.70
N PRO A 59 10.11 -22.97 -10.63
CA PRO A 59 8.69 -23.30 -10.70
C PRO A 59 7.85 -22.15 -11.29
N LEU A 60 6.68 -22.52 -11.80
CA LEU A 60 5.70 -21.54 -12.27
C LEU A 60 5.11 -20.74 -11.10
N ILE A 61 4.76 -19.50 -11.37
CA ILE A 61 3.93 -18.69 -10.49
C ILE A 61 2.47 -19.01 -10.79
N LEU A 62 1.71 -19.30 -9.75
CA LEU A 62 0.31 -19.65 -9.82
C LEU A 62 -0.56 -18.53 -9.26
N ASN A 63 -1.78 -18.42 -9.77
CA ASN A 63 -2.85 -17.63 -9.16
C ASN A 63 -3.30 -18.26 -7.83
N GLN A 64 -4.12 -17.56 -7.06
CA GLN A 64 -4.66 -18.06 -5.78
C GLN A 64 -5.47 -19.35 -5.94
N ASP A 65 -6.17 -19.53 -7.07
CA ASP A 65 -6.93 -20.74 -7.43
C ASP A 65 -6.07 -21.92 -7.87
N GLY A 66 -4.75 -21.72 -8.01
CA GLY A 66 -3.79 -22.72 -8.46
C GLY A 66 -3.62 -22.81 -9.98
N SER A 67 -4.30 -22.01 -10.77
CA SER A 67 -4.05 -21.88 -12.21
C SER A 67 -2.72 -21.17 -12.49
N LYS A 68 -2.11 -21.47 -13.66
CA LYS A 68 -0.88 -20.78 -14.08
C LYS A 68 -1.18 -19.30 -14.30
N MET A 69 -0.38 -18.43 -13.65
CA MET A 69 -0.47 -16.98 -13.86
C MET A 69 -0.13 -16.61 -15.30
N SER A 70 -0.94 -15.77 -15.91
CA SER A 70 -0.80 -15.30 -17.29
C SER A 70 -0.50 -13.79 -17.31
N LYS A 71 -0.03 -13.29 -18.45
CA LYS A 71 0.25 -11.84 -18.65
C LYS A 71 -1.02 -10.95 -18.54
N ARG A 72 -2.21 -11.54 -18.54
CA ARG A 72 -3.50 -10.84 -18.45
C ARG A 72 -4.04 -10.77 -17.02
N ASP A 73 -3.43 -11.52 -16.11
CA ASP A 73 -3.90 -11.56 -14.72
C ASP A 73 -3.49 -10.31 -13.96
N ALA A 74 -4.30 -9.93 -13.00
CA ALA A 74 -4.01 -8.76 -12.16
C ALA A 74 -2.68 -8.96 -11.41
N GLY A 75 -1.82 -7.94 -11.46
CA GLY A 75 -0.49 -7.99 -10.85
C GLY A 75 0.60 -8.64 -11.73
N ALA A 76 0.28 -9.13 -12.94
CA ALA A 76 1.30 -9.68 -13.84
C ALA A 76 2.16 -8.59 -14.52
N ALA A 77 1.65 -7.38 -14.70
CA ALA A 77 2.35 -6.28 -15.33
C ALA A 77 3.01 -5.37 -14.28
N VAL A 78 4.34 -5.38 -14.20
CA VAL A 78 5.11 -4.55 -13.24
C VAL A 78 4.82 -3.06 -13.42
N GLY A 79 4.53 -2.59 -14.63
CA GLY A 79 4.19 -1.19 -14.91
C GLY A 79 2.90 -0.67 -14.27
N ASP A 80 2.05 -1.55 -13.73
CA ASP A 80 0.80 -1.16 -13.08
C ASP A 80 0.99 -0.79 -11.60
N TYR A 81 2.00 -1.34 -10.94
CA TYR A 81 2.24 -1.14 -9.51
C TYR A 81 2.49 0.33 -9.12
N PRO A 82 3.31 1.13 -9.85
CA PRO A 82 3.47 2.55 -9.52
C PRO A 82 2.16 3.33 -9.60
N ARG A 83 1.30 3.03 -10.58
CA ARG A 83 -0.02 3.69 -10.73
C ARG A 83 -0.97 3.38 -9.58
N GLN A 84 -0.83 2.20 -8.98
CA GLN A 84 -1.59 1.78 -7.79
C GLN A 84 -0.98 2.28 -6.48
N GLY A 85 0.19 2.93 -6.54
CA GLY A 85 0.84 3.48 -5.36
C GLY A 85 1.71 2.50 -4.58
N PHE A 86 2.17 1.43 -5.24
CA PHE A 86 3.22 0.60 -4.67
C PHE A 86 4.59 1.28 -4.81
N LEU A 87 5.41 1.15 -3.78
CA LEU A 87 6.80 1.58 -3.80
C LEU A 87 7.65 0.60 -4.62
N PRO A 88 8.60 1.08 -5.45
CA PRO A 88 9.46 0.20 -6.23
C PRO A 88 10.19 -0.85 -5.39
N ASP A 89 10.77 -0.45 -4.26
CA ASP A 89 11.49 -1.34 -3.35
C ASP A 89 10.59 -2.43 -2.75
N ALA A 90 9.34 -2.08 -2.44
CA ALA A 90 8.36 -3.04 -1.95
C ALA A 90 7.99 -4.09 -3.01
N VAL A 91 7.83 -3.66 -4.26
CA VAL A 91 7.55 -4.56 -5.38
C VAL A 91 8.72 -5.51 -5.62
N VAL A 92 9.96 -5.01 -5.63
CA VAL A 92 11.17 -5.83 -5.76
C VAL A 92 11.27 -6.84 -4.62
N ASN A 93 11.05 -6.39 -3.39
CA ASN A 93 11.05 -7.27 -2.22
C ASN A 93 9.97 -8.37 -2.35
N PHE A 94 8.74 -8.00 -2.70
CA PHE A 94 7.65 -8.97 -2.86
C PHE A 94 7.94 -9.99 -3.97
N ILE A 95 8.42 -9.54 -5.15
CA ILE A 95 8.78 -10.45 -6.25
C ILE A 95 9.85 -11.45 -5.82
N ALA A 96 10.85 -11.01 -5.05
CA ALA A 96 11.84 -11.92 -4.51
C ALA A 96 11.19 -13.02 -3.65
N LEU A 97 10.28 -12.66 -2.75
CA LEU A 97 9.60 -13.61 -1.87
C LEU A 97 8.69 -14.62 -2.60
N VAL A 98 8.23 -14.30 -3.81
CA VAL A 98 7.36 -15.21 -4.60
C VAL A 98 8.12 -16.49 -5.01
N GLY A 99 9.44 -16.45 -5.16
CA GLY A 99 10.20 -17.63 -5.60
C GLY A 99 11.46 -17.92 -4.81
N TRP A 100 11.78 -17.12 -3.80
CA TRP A 100 13.00 -17.23 -3.03
C TRP A 100 12.72 -17.13 -1.52
N ASN A 101 13.60 -17.72 -0.71
CA ASN A 101 13.52 -17.66 0.74
C ASN A 101 14.92 -17.39 1.33
N SER A 102 15.00 -16.40 2.21
CA SER A 102 16.26 -16.00 2.88
C SER A 102 16.78 -17.02 3.88
N LYS A 103 16.03 -18.08 4.17
CA LYS A 103 16.30 -19.08 5.24
C LYS A 103 16.22 -18.47 6.64
N THR A 104 15.63 -17.29 6.77
CA THR A 104 15.27 -16.63 8.04
C THR A 104 13.78 -16.33 8.04
N ASP A 105 13.24 -15.85 9.17
CA ASP A 105 11.85 -15.41 9.28
C ASP A 105 11.64 -13.98 8.75
N ASP A 106 12.73 -13.32 8.29
CA ASP A 106 12.65 -12.00 7.71
C ASP A 106 11.94 -12.02 6.35
N GLU A 107 11.03 -11.10 6.15
CA GLU A 107 10.30 -10.92 4.88
C GLU A 107 10.46 -9.50 4.29
N ILE A 108 11.00 -8.55 5.05
CA ILE A 108 11.11 -7.16 4.63
C ILE A 108 12.57 -6.78 4.44
N PHE A 109 12.94 -6.64 3.18
CA PHE A 109 14.30 -6.38 2.73
C PHE A 109 14.38 -5.12 1.88
N THR A 110 15.41 -4.33 2.10
CA THR A 110 15.84 -3.30 1.15
C THR A 110 16.46 -3.96 -0.09
N PRO A 111 16.56 -3.27 -1.24
CA PRO A 111 17.28 -3.78 -2.41
C PRO A 111 18.72 -4.20 -2.09
N GLN A 112 19.40 -3.45 -1.22
CA GLN A 112 20.78 -3.75 -0.80
C GLN A 112 20.86 -5.03 0.01
N GLU A 113 19.93 -5.26 0.94
CA GLU A 113 19.84 -6.50 1.70
C GLU A 113 19.50 -7.68 0.82
N LEU A 114 18.63 -7.51 -0.20
CA LEU A 114 18.34 -8.54 -1.18
C LEU A 114 19.60 -8.92 -1.98
N ILE A 115 20.37 -7.94 -2.47
CA ILE A 115 21.62 -8.19 -3.19
C ILE A 115 22.61 -8.98 -2.34
N GLN A 116 22.70 -8.69 -1.05
CA GLN A 116 23.62 -9.37 -0.13
C GLN A 116 23.17 -10.79 0.23
N ARG A 117 21.86 -11.02 0.34
CA ARG A 117 21.29 -12.28 0.85
C ARG A 117 20.86 -13.25 -0.26
N PHE A 118 20.60 -12.73 -1.47
CA PHE A 118 20.11 -13.55 -2.57
C PHE A 118 21.12 -14.60 -2.98
N SER A 119 20.66 -15.84 -3.08
CA SER A 119 21.43 -16.94 -3.65
C SER A 119 20.51 -17.87 -4.45
N LEU A 120 21.08 -18.60 -5.41
CA LEU A 120 20.33 -19.57 -6.20
C LEU A 120 19.88 -20.77 -5.35
N GLU A 121 20.60 -21.10 -4.29
CA GLU A 121 20.26 -22.16 -3.33
C GLU A 121 19.03 -21.82 -2.49
N GLY A 122 18.72 -20.51 -2.35
CA GLY A 122 17.53 -20.00 -1.70
C GLY A 122 16.26 -20.06 -2.56
N VAL A 123 16.40 -20.33 -3.87
CA VAL A 123 15.24 -20.44 -4.78
C VAL A 123 14.40 -21.66 -4.43
N ASN A 124 13.09 -21.44 -4.27
CA ASN A 124 12.15 -22.49 -3.91
C ASN A 124 11.97 -23.49 -5.06
N ARG A 125 11.76 -24.76 -4.71
CA ARG A 125 11.50 -25.84 -5.69
C ARG A 125 10.02 -26.08 -5.94
N ALA A 126 9.15 -25.54 -5.10
CA ALA A 126 7.70 -25.63 -5.23
C ALA A 126 7.12 -24.37 -5.89
N PRO A 127 6.06 -24.47 -6.70
CA PRO A 127 5.36 -23.32 -7.23
C PRO A 127 4.91 -22.38 -6.13
N ALA A 128 5.07 -21.09 -6.36
CA ALA A 128 4.58 -20.05 -5.47
C ALA A 128 3.22 -19.52 -5.96
N ARG A 129 2.34 -19.16 -5.02
CA ARG A 129 1.09 -18.48 -5.35
C ARG A 129 1.31 -16.98 -5.25
N PHE A 130 0.88 -16.26 -6.29
CA PHE A 130 0.88 -14.81 -6.29
C PHE A 130 -0.22 -14.29 -5.37
N ASP A 131 0.15 -13.47 -4.39
CA ASP A 131 -0.77 -12.90 -3.41
C ASP A 131 -0.63 -11.37 -3.39
N ILE A 132 -1.59 -10.68 -4.00
CA ILE A 132 -1.59 -9.21 -4.05
C ILE A 132 -1.80 -8.58 -2.66
N GLU A 133 -2.52 -9.25 -1.75
CA GLU A 133 -2.71 -8.76 -0.39
C GLU A 133 -1.39 -8.81 0.40
N LYS A 134 -0.59 -9.86 0.18
CA LYS A 134 0.76 -9.92 0.72
C LYS A 134 1.66 -8.84 0.12
N CYS A 135 1.53 -8.55 -1.17
CA CYS A 135 2.25 -7.44 -1.81
C CYS A 135 1.90 -6.10 -1.15
N ALA A 136 0.61 -5.84 -0.92
CA ALA A 136 0.15 -4.63 -0.23
C ALA A 136 0.64 -4.57 1.23
N TRP A 137 0.70 -5.70 1.93
CA TRP A 137 1.28 -5.77 3.27
C TRP A 137 2.79 -5.47 3.25
N VAL A 138 3.55 -6.02 2.31
CA VAL A 138 4.99 -5.69 2.14
C VAL A 138 5.14 -4.20 1.89
N ASN A 139 4.29 -3.61 1.03
CA ASN A 139 4.31 -2.19 0.74
C ASN A 139 4.05 -1.32 1.99
N LEU A 140 3.07 -1.70 2.82
CA LEU A 140 2.82 -1.03 4.11
C LEU A 140 4.07 -1.04 5.00
N GLN A 141 4.79 -2.18 5.06
CA GLN A 141 6.01 -2.28 5.87
C GLN A 141 7.13 -1.36 5.34
N HIS A 142 7.25 -1.22 4.02
CA HIS A 142 8.17 -0.27 3.42
C HIS A 142 7.75 1.18 3.68
N ILE A 143 6.47 1.52 3.54
CA ILE A 143 5.93 2.84 3.89
C ILE A 143 6.23 3.17 5.35
N ALA A 144 6.01 2.24 6.27
CA ALA A 144 6.25 2.45 7.70
C ALA A 144 7.72 2.80 8.01
N LYS A 145 8.67 2.25 7.24
CA LYS A 145 10.11 2.53 7.38
C LYS A 145 10.55 3.86 6.76
N MET A 146 9.75 4.48 5.89
CA MET A 146 10.10 5.78 5.29
C MET A 146 10.13 6.87 6.37
N ASP A 147 10.98 7.87 6.20
CA ASP A 147 10.84 9.14 6.92
C ASP A 147 9.60 9.91 6.42
N THR A 148 9.11 10.83 7.24
CA THR A 148 7.87 11.56 6.97
C THR A 148 7.95 12.40 5.70
N ALA A 149 9.05 13.08 5.46
CA ALA A 149 9.24 13.96 4.31
C ALA A 149 9.24 13.13 3.00
N SER A 150 9.95 12.01 2.96
CA SER A 150 9.97 11.08 1.83
C SER A 150 8.58 10.50 1.55
N PHE A 151 7.84 10.11 2.59
CA PHE A 151 6.47 9.62 2.43
C PHE A 151 5.54 10.71 1.88
N ALA A 152 5.59 11.94 2.42
CA ALA A 152 4.78 13.06 1.94
C ALA A 152 5.10 13.38 0.48
N ALA A 153 6.38 13.39 0.10
CA ALA A 153 6.80 13.60 -1.29
C ALA A 153 6.26 12.52 -2.24
N ALA A 154 6.29 11.25 -1.83
CA ALA A 154 5.76 10.13 -2.61
C ALA A 154 4.23 10.15 -2.73
N ALA A 155 3.52 10.59 -1.70
CA ALA A 155 2.06 10.67 -1.65
C ALA A 155 1.50 11.88 -2.43
N LYS A 156 2.26 12.98 -2.49
CA LYS A 156 1.83 14.25 -3.10
C LYS A 156 1.26 14.11 -4.51
N PRO A 157 1.86 13.39 -5.48
CA PRO A 157 1.31 13.24 -6.81
C PRO A 157 -0.09 12.61 -6.84
N PHE A 158 -0.39 11.67 -5.93
CA PHE A 158 -1.71 11.04 -5.83
C PHE A 158 -2.75 12.01 -5.31
N VAL A 159 -2.38 12.86 -4.34
CA VAL A 159 -3.26 13.89 -3.78
C VAL A 159 -3.58 14.97 -4.82
N GLU A 160 -2.58 15.42 -5.58
CA GLU A 160 -2.75 16.36 -6.69
C GLU A 160 -3.63 15.77 -7.80
N GLN A 161 -3.42 14.50 -8.17
CA GLN A 161 -4.21 13.80 -9.17
C GLN A 161 -5.68 13.65 -8.75
N ALA A 162 -5.95 13.53 -7.45
CA ALA A 162 -7.29 13.52 -6.89
C ALA A 162 -7.94 14.92 -6.82
N GLY A 163 -7.27 15.97 -7.29
CA GLY A 163 -7.75 17.35 -7.26
C GLY A 163 -7.85 17.94 -5.84
N LEU A 164 -7.08 17.42 -4.90
CA LEU A 164 -7.02 17.93 -3.54
C LEU A 164 -5.92 19.00 -3.40
N PRO A 165 -6.14 20.04 -2.59
CA PRO A 165 -5.11 21.04 -2.34
C PRO A 165 -3.96 20.45 -1.51
N ILE A 166 -2.77 20.99 -1.72
CA ILE A 166 -1.57 20.66 -0.93
C ILE A 166 -1.27 21.88 -0.03
N PRO A 167 -1.68 21.85 1.25
CA PRO A 167 -1.39 22.93 2.17
C PRO A 167 0.09 22.92 2.62
N GLU A 168 0.55 24.03 3.20
CA GLU A 168 1.94 24.15 3.68
C GLU A 168 2.30 23.06 4.71
N ASN A 169 1.36 22.66 5.56
CA ASN A 169 1.53 21.60 6.54
C ASN A 169 1.25 20.18 6.02
N PHE A 170 1.29 19.96 4.69
CA PHE A 170 0.96 18.68 4.08
C PHE A 170 1.81 17.52 4.62
N GLU A 171 3.07 17.76 4.96
CA GLU A 171 3.93 16.75 5.56
C GLU A 171 3.34 16.20 6.88
N ALA A 172 2.86 17.07 7.74
CA ALA A 172 2.21 16.66 9.00
C ALA A 172 0.88 15.93 8.74
N ILE A 173 0.12 16.37 7.74
CA ILE A 173 -1.11 15.68 7.31
C ILE A 173 -0.79 14.27 6.80
N ALA A 174 0.18 14.13 5.92
CA ALA A 174 0.61 12.84 5.41
C ALA A 174 1.10 11.91 6.54
N ALA A 175 1.89 12.45 7.48
CA ALA A 175 2.39 11.71 8.64
C ALA A 175 1.26 11.05 9.45
N SER A 176 0.13 11.74 9.61
CA SER A 176 -1.01 11.24 10.40
C SER A 176 -1.67 9.98 9.83
N VAL A 177 -1.47 9.69 8.53
CA VAL A 177 -2.05 8.54 7.83
C VAL A 177 -1.03 7.50 7.40
N LYS A 178 0.27 7.75 7.57
CA LYS A 178 1.35 6.91 7.07
C LYS A 178 1.23 5.44 7.48
N GLU A 179 0.85 5.17 8.72
CA GLU A 179 0.68 3.82 9.26
C GLU A 179 -0.72 3.22 9.00
N LYS A 180 -1.60 3.98 8.35
CA LYS A 180 -3.00 3.60 8.10
C LYS A 180 -3.26 3.24 6.64
N VAL A 181 -2.33 3.55 5.73
CA VAL A 181 -2.46 3.31 4.29
C VAL A 181 -1.50 2.22 3.85
N ARG A 182 -1.97 1.34 3.01
CA ARG A 182 -1.16 0.27 2.42
C ARG A 182 -0.56 0.66 1.07
N LEU A 183 -1.24 1.58 0.36
CA LEU A 183 -0.88 2.07 -0.96
C LEU A 183 -0.94 3.59 -0.99
N LEU A 184 -0.05 4.24 -1.74
CA LEU A 184 -0.04 5.70 -1.87
C LEU A 184 -1.34 6.24 -2.50
N GLN A 185 -2.01 5.46 -3.35
CA GLN A 185 -3.32 5.83 -3.91
C GLN A 185 -4.45 5.92 -2.87
N GLU A 186 -4.25 5.39 -1.67
CA GLU A 186 -5.22 5.47 -0.57
C GLU A 186 -5.12 6.79 0.20
N VAL A 187 -3.97 7.49 0.09
CA VAL A 187 -3.70 8.72 0.83
C VAL A 187 -4.73 9.83 0.54
N PRO A 188 -5.11 10.12 -0.72
CA PRO A 188 -6.12 11.15 -0.99
C PRO A 188 -7.40 10.95 -0.19
N ALA A 189 -7.92 9.73 -0.23
CA ALA A 189 -9.14 9.38 0.52
C ALA A 189 -8.92 9.44 2.05
N ALA A 190 -7.72 9.18 2.54
CA ALA A 190 -7.43 9.23 3.97
C ALA A 190 -7.28 10.66 4.52
N VAL A 191 -6.92 11.63 3.66
CA VAL A 191 -6.62 13.02 4.08
C VAL A 191 -7.62 14.08 3.60
N ASP A 192 -8.57 13.75 2.71
CA ASP A 192 -9.47 14.72 2.07
C ASP A 192 -10.16 15.64 3.08
N PHE A 193 -10.68 15.09 4.18
CA PHE A 193 -11.32 15.85 5.24
C PHE A 193 -10.36 16.79 6.00
N LEU A 194 -9.04 16.54 5.96
CA LEU A 194 -8.05 17.44 6.57
C LEU A 194 -7.75 18.66 5.68
N VAL A 195 -7.86 18.50 4.37
CA VAL A 195 -7.49 19.52 3.38
C VAL A 195 -8.70 20.27 2.77
N LYS A 196 -9.91 19.75 2.95
CA LYS A 196 -11.17 20.39 2.53
C LYS A 196 -12.07 20.67 3.72
N ASP A 197 -12.93 21.70 3.60
CA ASP A 197 -13.95 21.97 4.61
C ASP A 197 -15.24 21.19 4.36
N GLU A 198 -15.50 20.85 3.10
CA GLU A 198 -16.63 20.00 2.69
C GLU A 198 -16.13 18.57 2.42
N PHE A 199 -16.72 17.61 3.09
CA PHE A 199 -16.47 16.19 2.94
C PHE A 199 -17.75 15.40 3.22
N ALA A 200 -17.81 14.17 2.72
CA ALA A 200 -18.94 13.27 2.94
C ALA A 200 -18.90 12.65 4.34
N TYR A 201 -20.07 12.43 4.91
CA TYR A 201 -20.26 11.64 6.11
C TYR A 201 -20.66 10.22 5.72
N ASP A 202 -20.11 9.24 6.43
CA ASP A 202 -20.48 7.83 6.32
C ASP A 202 -21.87 7.62 6.95
N ASP A 203 -22.82 7.15 6.16
CA ASP A 203 -24.23 7.00 6.57
C ASP A 203 -24.40 6.04 7.75
N GLU A 204 -23.63 4.96 7.80
CA GLU A 204 -23.70 4.01 8.91
C GLU A 204 -23.15 4.63 10.20
N ALA A 205 -22.04 5.37 10.07
CA ALA A 205 -21.46 6.09 11.20
C ALA A 205 -22.42 7.16 11.74
N VAL A 206 -23.05 7.94 10.87
CA VAL A 206 -24.08 8.92 11.27
C VAL A 206 -25.26 8.26 11.95
N THR A 207 -25.78 7.17 11.39
CA THR A 207 -26.89 6.40 11.98
C THR A 207 -26.54 5.88 13.37
N LYS A 208 -25.32 5.38 13.53
CA LYS A 208 -24.82 4.91 14.82
C LYS A 208 -24.71 6.05 15.85
N VAL A 209 -24.30 7.25 15.43
CA VAL A 209 -24.28 8.43 16.31
C VAL A 209 -25.71 8.88 16.65
N LYS A 210 -26.63 8.93 15.67
CA LYS A 210 -28.05 9.24 15.91
C LYS A 210 -28.71 8.30 16.92
N GLY A 211 -28.30 7.04 16.99
CA GLY A 211 -28.75 6.08 17.98
C GLY A 211 -28.33 6.38 19.43
N ASN A 212 -27.40 7.31 19.63
CA ASN A 212 -26.98 7.76 20.96
C ASN A 212 -27.69 9.09 21.30
N ALA A 213 -28.74 9.03 22.10
CA ALA A 213 -29.52 10.21 22.49
C ALA A 213 -28.71 11.33 23.20
N GLN A 214 -27.55 10.98 23.76
CA GLN A 214 -26.66 11.95 24.41
C GLN A 214 -25.66 12.59 23.43
N ALA A 215 -25.55 12.12 22.19
CA ALA A 215 -24.52 12.59 21.25
C ALA A 215 -24.67 14.10 20.96
N VAL A 216 -25.87 14.56 20.63
CA VAL A 216 -26.15 15.97 20.30
C VAL A 216 -25.78 16.90 21.46
N PRO A 217 -26.33 16.73 22.69
CA PRO A 217 -25.99 17.62 23.80
C PRO A 217 -24.49 17.57 24.15
N LEU A 218 -23.86 16.38 24.11
CA LEU A 218 -22.45 16.24 24.39
C LEU A 218 -21.55 16.94 23.36
N LEU A 219 -21.86 16.84 22.07
CA LEU A 219 -21.11 17.53 21.02
C LEU A 219 -21.30 19.05 21.09
N ALA A 220 -22.51 19.53 21.42
CA ALA A 220 -22.78 20.95 21.63
C ALA A 220 -21.99 21.51 22.84
N MET A 221 -21.98 20.81 23.97
CA MET A 221 -21.16 21.17 25.13
C MET A 221 -19.68 21.21 24.78
N LEU A 222 -19.20 20.23 24.03
CA LEU A 222 -17.80 20.16 23.60
C LEU A 222 -17.43 21.32 22.66
N ALA A 223 -18.32 21.68 21.72
CA ALA A 223 -18.11 22.84 20.83
C ALA A 223 -18.00 24.14 21.63
N ALA A 224 -18.88 24.34 22.62
CA ALA A 224 -18.84 25.50 23.51
C ALA A 224 -17.52 25.52 24.33
N THR A 225 -17.13 24.40 24.92
CA THR A 225 -15.88 24.30 25.69
C THR A 225 -14.66 24.56 24.79
N PHE A 226 -14.60 23.98 23.59
CA PHE A 226 -13.49 24.21 22.64
C PHE A 226 -13.38 25.68 22.23
N SER A 227 -14.49 26.40 22.09
CA SER A 227 -14.49 27.80 21.67
C SER A 227 -13.82 28.74 22.68
N VAL A 228 -13.82 28.40 23.98
CA VAL A 228 -13.31 29.24 25.06
C VAL A 228 -11.98 28.75 25.65
N LEU A 229 -11.38 27.67 25.12
CA LEU A 229 -10.06 27.23 25.57
C LEU A 229 -9.02 28.35 25.42
N SER A 230 -8.24 28.63 26.43
CA SER A 230 -7.18 29.65 26.39
C SER A 230 -6.09 29.29 25.38
N GLU A 231 -5.69 28.03 25.37
CA GLU A 231 -4.70 27.47 24.45
C GLU A 231 -5.28 26.28 23.70
N TRP A 232 -4.85 26.08 22.45
CA TRP A 232 -5.25 24.93 21.64
C TRP A 232 -4.10 23.94 21.49
N SER A 233 -4.30 22.76 22.03
CA SER A 233 -3.41 21.59 21.84
C SER A 233 -4.25 20.31 21.93
N ALA A 234 -3.69 19.18 21.43
CA ALA A 234 -4.35 17.88 21.58
C ALA A 234 -4.63 17.52 23.03
N ASP A 235 -3.72 17.87 23.94
CA ASP A 235 -3.90 17.58 25.38
C ASP A 235 -4.96 18.48 26.00
N ALA A 236 -4.99 19.78 25.68
CA ALA A 236 -6.05 20.68 26.11
C ALA A 236 -7.45 20.20 25.62
N ALA A 237 -7.54 19.80 24.36
CA ALA A 237 -8.77 19.27 23.77
C ALA A 237 -9.18 17.92 24.40
N LYS A 238 -8.24 17.02 24.72
CA LYS A 238 -8.52 15.78 25.47
C LYS A 238 -9.00 16.04 26.89
N ASN A 239 -8.40 17.01 27.59
CA ASN A 239 -8.84 17.39 28.93
C ASN A 239 -10.26 17.96 28.90
N ALA A 240 -10.55 18.89 27.95
CA ALA A 240 -11.88 19.43 27.76
C ALA A 240 -12.93 18.33 27.45
N LEU A 241 -12.55 17.33 26.64
CA LEU A 241 -13.41 16.17 26.36
C LEU A 241 -13.69 15.35 27.64
N ALA A 242 -12.69 15.16 28.52
CA ALA A 242 -12.87 14.45 29.78
C ALA A 242 -13.73 15.25 30.77
N GLU A 243 -13.58 16.57 30.82
CA GLU A 243 -14.41 17.48 31.65
C GLU A 243 -15.87 17.47 31.22
N VAL A 244 -16.14 17.63 29.89
CA VAL A 244 -17.49 17.56 29.34
C VAL A 244 -18.15 16.21 29.62
N ALA A 245 -17.41 15.11 29.45
CA ALA A 245 -17.91 13.79 29.79
C ALA A 245 -18.30 13.67 31.27
N LYS A 246 -17.43 14.15 32.18
CA LYS A 246 -17.67 14.12 33.61
C LYS A 246 -18.87 14.97 34.01
N GLU A 247 -19.00 16.18 33.46
CA GLU A 247 -20.11 17.10 33.76
C GLU A 247 -21.44 16.52 33.31
N ALA A 248 -21.46 15.86 32.16
CA ALA A 248 -22.65 15.21 31.61
C ALA A 248 -22.94 13.82 32.21
N GLY A 249 -22.14 13.34 33.17
CA GLY A 249 -22.26 12.00 33.72
C GLY A 249 -22.05 10.85 32.73
N ALA A 250 -21.33 11.15 31.62
CA ALA A 250 -21.03 10.20 30.56
C ALA A 250 -19.58 9.64 30.65
N LYS A 251 -19.33 8.53 30.00
CA LYS A 251 -17.96 8.01 29.85
C LYS A 251 -17.27 8.72 28.69
N THR A 252 -16.00 9.09 28.83
CA THR A 252 -15.20 9.73 27.76
C THR A 252 -15.27 8.95 26.44
N GLY A 253 -15.27 7.61 26.48
CA GLY A 253 -15.40 6.77 25.28
C GLY A 253 -16.70 6.98 24.48
N GLN A 254 -17.77 7.48 25.14
CA GLN A 254 -19.05 7.76 24.48
C GLN A 254 -19.00 9.03 23.60
N LEU A 255 -18.04 9.93 23.88
CA LEU A 255 -17.80 11.13 23.04
C LEU A 255 -16.82 10.87 21.92
N MET A 256 -15.87 9.95 22.10
CA MET A 256 -14.77 9.79 21.13
C MET A 256 -15.25 9.42 19.72
N PHE A 257 -16.21 8.49 19.63
CA PHE A 257 -16.76 8.08 18.34
C PHE A 257 -17.59 9.19 17.67
N PRO A 258 -18.57 9.83 18.34
CA PRO A 258 -19.29 10.98 17.79
C PRO A 258 -18.36 12.12 17.38
N LEU A 259 -17.35 12.45 18.19
CA LEU A 259 -16.36 13.48 17.87
C LEU A 259 -15.58 13.13 16.59
N ARG A 260 -15.10 11.90 16.46
CA ARG A 260 -14.40 11.43 15.27
C ARG A 260 -15.27 11.61 14.02
N VAL A 261 -16.53 11.14 14.07
CA VAL A 261 -17.46 11.26 12.94
C VAL A 261 -17.75 12.73 12.63
N ALA A 262 -17.95 13.58 13.63
CA ALA A 262 -18.15 15.02 13.43
C ALA A 262 -16.98 15.68 12.72
N LEU A 263 -15.73 15.33 13.10
CA LEU A 263 -14.52 15.95 12.56
C LEU A 263 -14.07 15.39 11.21
N SER A 264 -14.29 14.10 10.94
CA SER A 264 -13.75 13.42 9.77
C SER A 264 -14.80 12.82 8.83
N GLY A 265 -16.06 12.74 9.25
CA GLY A 265 -17.14 12.05 8.53
C GLY A 265 -17.02 10.51 8.59
N ARG A 266 -16.07 9.94 9.31
CA ARG A 266 -15.69 8.50 9.20
C ARG A 266 -15.55 7.83 10.56
N PRO A 267 -15.82 6.49 10.62
CA PRO A 267 -15.64 5.72 11.85
C PRO A 267 -14.15 5.45 12.19
N HIS A 268 -13.28 5.45 11.15
CA HIS A 268 -11.86 5.11 11.26
C HIS A 268 -11.00 6.18 10.58
N GLY A 269 -9.70 6.19 10.86
CA GLY A 269 -8.73 7.12 10.25
C GLY A 269 -7.57 7.46 11.19
N PRO A 270 -6.95 8.63 11.02
CA PRO A 270 -5.87 9.15 11.86
C PRO A 270 -6.23 9.19 13.35
N ASP A 271 -5.25 9.31 14.20
CA ASP A 271 -5.51 9.44 15.63
C ASP A 271 -6.24 10.75 15.91
N LEU A 272 -7.17 10.71 16.87
CA LEU A 272 -8.02 11.86 17.16
C LEU A 272 -7.21 13.09 17.60
N ALA A 273 -6.08 12.86 18.26
CA ALA A 273 -5.13 13.90 18.64
C ALA A 273 -4.56 14.62 17.41
N ASP A 274 -4.17 13.85 16.38
CA ASP A 274 -3.67 14.41 15.14
C ASP A 274 -4.75 15.19 14.40
N ILE A 275 -5.96 14.65 14.34
CA ILE A 275 -7.11 15.35 13.73
C ILE A 275 -7.34 16.70 14.41
N LEU A 276 -7.38 16.76 15.75
CA LEU A 276 -7.59 17.97 16.52
C LEU A 276 -6.49 19.01 16.26
N ASN A 277 -5.22 18.57 16.27
CA ASN A 277 -4.08 19.45 16.01
C ASN A 277 -4.09 19.98 14.58
N LEU A 278 -4.32 19.12 13.58
CA LEU A 278 -4.27 19.49 12.16
C LEU A 278 -5.44 20.37 11.72
N LEU A 279 -6.60 20.19 12.30
CA LEU A 279 -7.78 21.04 12.03
C LEU A 279 -7.72 22.38 12.74
N GLY A 280 -7.17 22.41 13.94
CA GLY A 280 -7.19 23.60 14.80
C GLY A 280 -8.56 23.88 15.40
N ARG A 281 -8.62 24.84 16.32
CA ARG A 281 -9.83 25.19 17.08
C ARG A 281 -11.01 25.54 16.21
N GLU A 282 -10.83 26.50 15.32
CA GLU A 282 -11.93 27.07 14.52
C GLU A 282 -12.64 26.01 13.67
N ARG A 283 -11.89 25.20 12.96
CA ARG A 283 -12.44 24.12 12.12
C ARG A 283 -13.09 23.03 12.97
N CYS A 284 -12.53 22.69 14.14
CA CYS A 284 -13.12 21.72 15.05
C CYS A 284 -14.49 22.21 15.55
N VAL A 285 -14.60 23.46 16.03
CA VAL A 285 -15.87 24.04 16.50
C VAL A 285 -16.89 24.12 15.37
N ALA A 286 -16.50 24.61 14.20
CA ALA A 286 -17.40 24.69 13.03
C ALA A 286 -17.97 23.33 12.64
N ARG A 287 -17.13 22.28 12.63
CA ARG A 287 -17.56 20.91 12.28
C ARG A 287 -18.46 20.29 13.34
N LEU A 288 -18.20 20.53 14.61
CA LEU A 288 -19.08 20.08 15.69
C LEU A 288 -20.47 20.69 15.56
N ASN A 289 -20.55 22.00 15.34
CA ASN A 289 -21.83 22.69 15.13
C ASN A 289 -22.58 22.16 13.89
N ARG A 290 -21.91 22.07 12.74
CA ARG A 290 -22.48 21.51 11.51
C ARG A 290 -23.00 20.09 11.71
N PHE A 291 -22.24 19.24 12.41
CA PHE A 291 -22.64 17.86 12.62
C PHE A 291 -23.81 17.74 13.58
N THR A 292 -23.92 18.58 14.60
CA THR A 292 -25.11 18.65 15.46
C THR A 292 -26.37 19.04 14.70
N GLU A 293 -26.26 19.93 13.71
CA GLU A 293 -27.36 20.25 12.80
C GLU A 293 -27.79 19.04 11.97
N ILE A 294 -26.84 18.28 11.42
CA ILE A 294 -27.12 17.04 10.66
C ILE A 294 -27.79 15.97 11.53
N LEU A 295 -27.45 15.90 12.82
CA LEU A 295 -28.06 14.93 13.73
C LEU A 295 -29.49 15.29 14.10
N THR A 296 -29.86 16.59 14.06
CA THR A 296 -31.19 17.10 14.44
C THR A 296 -32.14 17.26 13.28
N SER A 297 -31.63 17.28 12.04
CA SER A 297 -32.42 17.21 10.80
C SER A 297 -32.83 15.75 10.50
#